data_070848bed0ac592067c4253547657285
#
_entry.id   070848bed0ac592067c4253547657285
#
_cell.length_a   1.000
_cell.length_b   1.000
_cell.length_c   1.000
_cell.angle_alpha   90.00
_cell.angle_beta   90.00
_cell.angle_gamma   90.00
#
_symmetry.space_group_name_H-M   'P 1'
#
loop_
_entity.id
_entity.type
_entity.pdbx_description
1 polymer ?
#
loop_
_entity_poly.entity_id
_entity_poly.type
_entity_poly.pdbx_seq_one_letter_code
_entity_poly.pdbx_strand_id
1 'polypeptide(L)'
;MDSLFDDLKRMNKRQFLYQVLSFGMIVSSALMIWKGLMVVTGSESPIVVVLSGSMEPAFHRGDLLFLTNFEQDPIRVGEIVVFKVEGRDIPIVHRVLKLHERDNGTVKFLTKGDNNSVDDRGLYAPGQLWLTKKDIVGRARGLLPYVGMVTIYMNEYPKVKYMLLAGLAGYVLIHRE
;
A
#
# COMPACT_ATOMS: atom_id res chain seq x y z
N MET A 1 -19.21 -30.76 -1.46
CA MET A 1 -18.52 -30.37 -0.21
C MET A 1 -18.10 -31.58 0.60
N ASP A 2 -18.86 -32.67 0.52
CA ASP A 2 -18.62 -33.94 1.27
C ASP A 2 -17.33 -34.66 0.85
N SER A 3 -16.93 -34.59 -0.43
CA SER A 3 -15.71 -35.22 -0.92
C SER A 3 -14.41 -34.63 -0.31
N LEU A 4 -14.37 -33.34 -0.02
CA LEU A 4 -13.23 -32.70 0.63
C LEU A 4 -13.07 -33.12 2.11
N PHE A 5 -14.17 -33.30 2.81
CA PHE A 5 -14.15 -33.79 4.20
C PHE A 5 -13.78 -35.26 4.28
N ASP A 6 -14.20 -36.10 3.30
CA ASP A 6 -13.84 -37.49 3.23
C ASP A 6 -12.37 -37.70 2.85
N ASP A 7 -11.82 -36.88 1.97
CA ASP A 7 -10.40 -36.87 1.64
C ASP A 7 -9.53 -36.45 2.84
N LEU A 8 -9.96 -35.46 3.61
CA LEU A 8 -9.28 -35.04 4.86
C LEU A 8 -9.30 -36.17 5.91
N LYS A 9 -10.40 -36.91 6.02
CA LYS A 9 -10.50 -38.06 6.95
C LYS A 9 -9.66 -39.27 6.53
N ARG A 10 -9.44 -39.47 5.23
CA ARG A 10 -8.62 -40.56 4.67
C ARG A 10 -7.11 -40.25 4.68
N MET A 11 -6.73 -39.01 4.87
CA MET A 11 -5.32 -38.61 4.88
C MET A 11 -4.59 -39.16 6.10
N ASN A 12 -3.39 -39.67 5.84
CA ASN A 12 -2.49 -40.09 6.91
C ASN A 12 -2.06 -38.85 7.73
N LYS A 13 -2.02 -38.96 9.06
CA LYS A 13 -1.65 -37.86 9.99
C LYS A 13 -0.38 -37.13 9.55
N ARG A 14 0.59 -37.85 8.97
CA ARG A 14 1.83 -37.25 8.42
C ARG A 14 1.54 -36.33 7.22
N GLN A 15 0.72 -36.79 6.27
CA GLN A 15 0.36 -35.96 5.10
C GLN A 15 -0.40 -34.68 5.50
N PHE A 16 -1.33 -34.80 6.44
CA PHE A 16 -2.03 -33.65 6.99
C PHE A 16 -1.05 -32.64 7.62
N LEU A 17 -0.13 -33.11 8.48
CA LEU A 17 0.90 -32.25 9.08
C LEU A 17 1.80 -31.60 8.04
N TYR A 18 2.23 -32.31 7.00
CA TYR A 18 3.02 -31.72 5.90
C TYR A 18 2.26 -30.62 5.17
N GLN A 19 0.97 -30.79 4.90
CA GLN A 19 0.16 -29.75 4.25
C GLN A 19 0.00 -28.52 5.12
N VAL A 20 -0.28 -28.68 6.42
CA VAL A 20 -0.38 -27.58 7.38
C VAL A 20 0.96 -26.82 7.49
N LEU A 21 2.07 -27.55 7.58
CA LEU A 21 3.41 -26.94 7.64
C LEU A 21 3.76 -26.22 6.34
N SER A 22 3.46 -26.80 5.18
CA SER A 22 3.69 -26.17 3.87
C SER A 22 2.87 -24.89 3.73
N PHE A 23 1.60 -24.90 4.12
CA PHE A 23 0.77 -23.70 4.15
C PHE A 23 1.35 -22.65 5.11
N GLY A 24 1.76 -23.05 6.32
CA GLY A 24 2.42 -22.18 7.29
C GLY A 24 3.71 -21.56 6.74
N MET A 25 4.53 -22.34 6.02
CA MET A 25 5.75 -21.81 5.37
C MET A 25 5.43 -20.76 4.29
N ILE A 26 4.41 -21.00 3.45
CA ILE A 26 4.01 -20.02 2.42
C ILE A 26 3.57 -18.71 3.07
N VAL A 27 2.71 -18.78 4.09
CA VAL A 27 2.23 -17.59 4.80
C VAL A 27 3.39 -16.86 5.51
N SER A 28 4.25 -17.61 6.20
CA SER A 28 5.40 -17.03 6.91
C SER A 28 6.40 -16.38 5.96
N SER A 29 6.68 -17.00 4.80
CA SER A 29 7.57 -16.42 3.80
C SER A 29 7.01 -15.13 3.21
N ALA A 30 5.71 -15.08 2.90
CA ALA A 30 5.05 -13.87 2.43
C ALA A 30 5.13 -12.73 3.46
N LEU A 31 4.84 -13.03 4.73
CA LEU A 31 4.95 -12.07 5.83
C LEU A 31 6.39 -11.60 6.04
N MET A 32 7.37 -12.50 5.93
CA MET A 32 8.79 -12.17 6.07
C MET A 32 9.26 -11.23 4.94
N ILE A 33 8.86 -11.50 3.69
CA ILE A 33 9.15 -10.62 2.55
C ILE A 33 8.55 -9.23 2.78
N TRP A 34 7.28 -9.16 3.20
CA TRP A 34 6.60 -7.89 3.47
C TRP A 34 7.27 -7.11 4.60
N LYS A 35 7.56 -7.76 5.73
CA LYS A 35 8.25 -7.14 6.87
C LYS A 35 9.69 -6.77 6.51
N GLY A 36 10.39 -7.59 5.75
CA GLY A 36 11.72 -7.26 5.22
C GLY A 36 11.69 -5.99 4.37
N LEU A 37 10.69 -5.84 3.51
CA LEU A 37 10.51 -4.65 2.69
C LEU A 37 10.26 -3.40 3.55
N MET A 38 9.42 -3.50 4.59
CA MET A 38 9.20 -2.39 5.54
C MET A 38 10.50 -1.95 6.23
N VAL A 39 11.34 -2.89 6.64
CA VAL A 39 12.63 -2.60 7.29
C VAL A 39 13.60 -1.94 6.31
N VAL A 40 13.72 -2.48 5.09
CA VAL A 40 14.62 -1.95 4.06
C VAL A 40 14.23 -0.57 3.59
N THR A 41 12.93 -0.27 3.54
CA THR A 41 12.41 1.05 3.10
C THR A 41 12.22 2.05 4.23
N GLY A 42 12.25 1.59 5.49
CA GLY A 42 11.95 2.41 6.66
C GLY A 42 10.49 2.91 6.70
N SER A 43 9.61 2.36 5.87
CA SER A 43 8.21 2.79 5.76
C SER A 43 7.25 1.70 6.23
N GLU A 44 6.22 2.10 6.96
CA GLU A 44 5.13 1.18 7.36
C GLU A 44 4.31 0.68 6.15
N SER A 45 4.28 1.47 5.07
CA SER A 45 3.61 1.13 3.83
C SER A 45 4.56 1.33 2.65
N PRO A 46 5.44 0.34 2.37
CA PRO A 46 6.47 0.47 1.34
C PRO A 46 5.91 0.57 -0.09
N ILE A 47 4.68 0.14 -0.30
CA ILE A 47 4.02 0.14 -1.61
C ILE A 47 2.62 0.74 -1.44
N VAL A 48 2.26 1.71 -2.27
CA VAL A 48 0.92 2.30 -2.32
C VAL A 48 0.44 2.43 -3.76
N VAL A 49 -0.89 2.40 -3.95
CA VAL A 49 -1.53 2.59 -5.27
C VAL A 49 -2.18 3.97 -5.31
N VAL A 50 -1.96 4.70 -6.39
CA VAL A 50 -2.57 6.00 -6.63
C VAL A 50 -4.04 5.81 -7.03
N LEU A 51 -4.96 6.39 -6.24
CA LEU A 51 -6.41 6.20 -6.43
C LEU A 51 -7.09 7.36 -7.15
N SER A 52 -6.44 8.51 -7.27
CA SER A 52 -7.03 9.74 -7.84
C SER A 52 -6.11 10.42 -8.84
N GLY A 53 -6.64 11.34 -9.64
CA GLY A 53 -5.88 12.14 -10.60
C GLY A 53 -5.32 13.45 -10.02
N SER A 54 -5.26 13.62 -8.68
CA SER A 54 -4.79 14.88 -8.06
C SER A 54 -3.32 15.21 -8.33
N MET A 55 -2.53 14.22 -8.74
CA MET A 55 -1.12 14.33 -9.05
C MET A 55 -0.80 14.31 -10.54
N GLU A 56 -1.80 14.37 -11.40
CA GLU A 56 -1.56 14.45 -12.84
C GLU A 56 -0.88 15.81 -13.20
N PRO A 57 0.04 15.81 -14.16
CA PRO A 57 0.49 14.69 -15.01
C PRO A 57 1.62 13.83 -14.39
N ALA A 58 2.07 14.09 -13.17
CA ALA A 58 3.20 13.36 -12.56
C ALA A 58 2.87 11.88 -12.29
N PHE A 59 1.68 11.61 -11.75
CA PHE A 59 1.17 10.25 -11.52
C PHE A 59 -0.28 10.14 -11.96
N HIS A 60 -0.62 8.97 -12.50
CA HIS A 60 -1.98 8.64 -12.93
C HIS A 60 -2.64 7.65 -11.96
N ARG A 61 -3.96 7.63 -11.98
CA ARG A 61 -4.71 6.62 -11.23
C ARG A 61 -4.32 5.21 -11.68
N GLY A 62 -4.01 4.36 -10.72
CA GLY A 62 -3.56 2.99 -10.97
C GLY A 62 -2.05 2.83 -10.98
N ASP A 63 -1.29 3.89 -10.84
CA ASP A 63 0.15 3.80 -10.65
C ASP A 63 0.49 3.22 -9.28
N LEU A 64 1.53 2.41 -9.22
CA LEU A 64 2.05 1.83 -8.00
C LEU A 64 3.33 2.56 -7.62
N LEU A 65 3.37 3.12 -6.41
CA LEU A 65 4.50 3.87 -5.90
C LEU A 65 5.27 3.06 -4.86
N PHE A 66 6.59 3.10 -4.96
CA PHE A 66 7.51 2.63 -3.92
C PHE A 66 7.88 3.78 -3.00
N LEU A 67 7.71 3.56 -1.69
CA LEU A 67 7.96 4.55 -0.67
C LEU A 67 9.20 4.20 0.15
N THR A 68 9.93 5.26 0.56
CA THR A 68 10.97 5.17 1.60
C THR A 68 10.71 6.22 2.68
N ASN A 69 11.04 5.91 3.92
CA ASN A 69 10.87 6.85 5.04
C ASN A 69 12.02 6.76 6.04
N PHE A 70 13.22 7.11 5.58
CA PHE A 70 14.39 7.16 6.47
C PHE A 70 14.36 8.43 7.32
N GLU A 71 14.55 8.27 8.62
CA GLU A 71 14.48 9.35 9.60
C GLU A 71 15.57 10.42 9.40
N GLN A 72 16.72 10.02 8.89
CA GLN A 72 17.89 10.88 8.67
C GLN A 72 17.76 11.78 7.45
N ASP A 73 16.90 11.45 6.50
CA ASP A 73 16.77 12.23 5.27
C ASP A 73 15.90 13.48 5.50
N PRO A 74 16.38 14.70 5.22
CA PRO A 74 15.57 15.91 5.30
C PRO A 74 14.50 15.92 4.20
N ILE A 75 13.31 16.42 4.54
CA ILE A 75 12.26 16.68 3.56
C ILE A 75 12.63 17.92 2.75
N ARG A 76 12.43 17.88 1.44
CA ARG A 76 12.74 18.99 0.53
C ARG A 76 11.49 19.44 -0.21
N VAL A 77 11.47 20.72 -0.57
CA VAL A 77 10.44 21.28 -1.46
C VAL A 77 10.53 20.61 -2.82
N GLY A 78 9.38 20.26 -3.39
CA GLY A 78 9.26 19.52 -4.65
C GLY A 78 9.22 17.99 -4.50
N GLU A 79 9.59 17.43 -3.34
CA GLU A 79 9.42 15.98 -3.09
C GLU A 79 7.95 15.60 -3.03
N ILE A 80 7.63 14.39 -3.48
CA ILE A 80 6.29 13.84 -3.38
C ILE A 80 6.24 12.94 -2.15
N VAL A 81 5.34 13.29 -1.24
CA VAL A 81 5.16 12.64 0.04
C VAL A 81 3.79 11.98 0.13
N VAL A 82 3.76 10.87 0.85
CA VAL A 82 2.53 10.19 1.24
C VAL A 82 2.34 10.47 2.73
N PHE A 83 1.20 11.03 3.09
CA PHE A 83 0.91 11.41 4.46
C PHE A 83 -0.50 10.98 4.87
N LYS A 84 -0.67 10.75 6.16
CA LYS A 84 -1.96 10.49 6.80
C LYS A 84 -2.48 11.74 7.49
N VAL A 85 -3.79 11.94 7.38
CA VAL A 85 -4.51 12.97 8.12
C VAL A 85 -5.35 12.29 9.19
N GLU A 86 -5.33 12.82 10.39
CA GLU A 86 -6.14 12.30 11.50
C GLU A 86 -7.63 12.31 11.12
N GLY A 87 -8.31 11.17 11.34
CA GLY A 87 -9.70 10.98 10.93
C GLY A 87 -9.91 10.51 9.48
N ARG A 88 -8.83 10.24 8.72
CA ARG A 88 -8.90 9.66 7.38
C ARG A 88 -8.13 8.33 7.32
N ASP A 89 -8.79 7.30 6.79
CA ASP A 89 -8.16 5.98 6.64
C ASP A 89 -7.21 5.89 5.45
N ILE A 90 -7.48 6.66 4.40
CA ILE A 90 -6.73 6.61 3.14
C ILE A 90 -5.64 7.69 3.17
N PRO A 91 -4.36 7.30 3.00
CA PRO A 91 -3.27 8.25 2.88
C PRO A 91 -3.37 9.09 1.59
N ILE A 92 -2.86 10.31 1.65
CA ILE A 92 -2.85 11.27 0.56
C ILE A 92 -1.45 11.35 -0.02
N VAL A 93 -1.34 11.42 -1.36
CA VAL A 93 -0.08 11.52 -2.11
C VAL A 93 -0.03 12.90 -2.78
N HIS A 94 0.77 13.82 -2.26
CA HIS A 94 0.91 15.16 -2.84
C HIS A 94 2.35 15.67 -2.76
N ARG A 95 2.63 16.79 -3.44
CA ARG A 95 3.96 17.41 -3.52
C ARG A 95 4.16 18.45 -2.42
N VAL A 96 5.34 18.48 -1.82
CA VAL A 96 5.75 19.50 -0.86
C VAL A 96 5.92 20.83 -1.60
N LEU A 97 5.08 21.82 -1.25
CA LEU A 97 5.07 23.14 -1.85
C LEU A 97 5.94 24.14 -1.08
N LYS A 98 5.84 24.11 0.25
CA LYS A 98 6.59 25.00 1.15
C LYS A 98 7.09 24.21 2.35
N LEU A 99 8.27 24.61 2.82
CA LEU A 99 8.89 24.05 4.00
C LEU A 99 9.22 25.21 4.94
N HIS A 100 8.94 25.01 6.22
CA HIS A 100 9.27 25.96 7.28
C HIS A 100 10.02 25.21 8.37
N GLU A 101 11.29 25.52 8.49
CA GLU A 101 12.18 24.98 9.52
C GLU A 101 12.32 26.00 10.63
N ARG A 102 12.16 25.58 11.87
CA ARG A 102 12.35 26.39 13.06
C ARG A 102 13.75 26.14 13.63
N ASP A 103 14.27 27.09 14.38
CA ASP A 103 15.59 27.02 15.04
C ASP A 103 15.75 25.79 15.97
N ASN A 104 14.64 25.26 16.46
CA ASN A 104 14.60 24.03 17.29
C ASN A 104 14.65 22.73 16.46
N GLY A 105 14.88 22.78 15.16
CA GLY A 105 14.92 21.63 14.27
C GLY A 105 13.53 21.05 13.89
N THR A 106 12.43 21.70 14.31
CA THR A 106 11.09 21.25 13.91
C THR A 106 10.78 21.69 12.49
N VAL A 107 10.58 20.71 11.60
CA VAL A 107 10.21 20.95 10.21
C VAL A 107 8.71 20.86 10.05
N LYS A 108 8.11 21.89 9.48
CA LYS A 108 6.70 21.94 9.06
C LYS A 108 6.63 22.16 7.57
N PHE A 109 5.70 21.51 6.89
CA PHE A 109 5.56 21.64 5.46
C PHE A 109 4.11 21.71 5.02
N LEU A 110 3.92 22.32 3.85
CA LEU A 110 2.64 22.45 3.17
C LEU A 110 2.70 21.66 1.88
N THR A 111 1.63 20.91 1.60
CA THR A 111 1.52 20.08 0.39
C THR A 111 0.42 20.60 -0.54
N LYS A 112 0.51 20.18 -1.79
CA LYS A 112 -0.50 20.45 -2.82
C LYS A 112 -0.43 19.35 -3.88
N GLY A 113 -1.58 18.91 -4.38
CA GLY A 113 -1.67 18.08 -5.57
C GLY A 113 -1.29 18.86 -6.83
N ASP A 114 -0.55 18.25 -7.74
CA ASP A 114 -0.08 18.92 -8.96
C ASP A 114 -1.26 19.41 -9.83
N ASN A 115 -2.36 18.66 -9.85
CA ASN A 115 -3.59 18.96 -10.60
C ASN A 115 -4.62 19.78 -9.79
N ASN A 116 -4.34 20.12 -8.54
CA ASN A 116 -5.27 20.88 -7.69
C ASN A 116 -5.05 22.40 -7.90
N SER A 117 -6.10 23.20 -7.78
CA SER A 117 -6.03 24.66 -7.84
C SER A 117 -5.55 25.29 -6.53
N VAL A 118 -5.88 24.63 -5.39
CA VAL A 118 -5.61 25.10 -4.03
C VAL A 118 -4.67 24.17 -3.28
N ASP A 119 -4.06 24.67 -2.21
CA ASP A 119 -3.23 23.86 -1.30
C ASP A 119 -4.08 22.95 -0.39
N ASP A 120 -3.40 22.06 0.34
CA ASP A 120 -4.05 21.00 1.10
C ASP A 120 -4.50 21.39 2.51
N ARG A 121 -4.46 22.67 2.89
CA ARG A 121 -4.91 23.10 4.22
C ARG A 121 -6.35 22.73 4.52
N GLY A 122 -7.21 22.71 3.49
CA GLY A 122 -8.60 22.25 3.61
C GLY A 122 -8.77 20.73 3.77
N LEU A 123 -7.70 19.95 3.53
CA LEU A 123 -7.69 18.50 3.67
C LEU A 123 -7.18 18.02 5.03
N TYR A 124 -6.42 18.87 5.72
CA TYR A 124 -5.80 18.54 7.01
C TYR A 124 -6.84 18.44 8.13
N ALA A 125 -6.41 17.95 9.29
CA ALA A 125 -7.26 17.89 10.46
C ALA A 125 -7.71 19.30 10.92
N PRO A 126 -8.89 19.44 11.53
CA PRO A 126 -9.38 20.72 12.04
C PRO A 126 -8.34 21.40 12.94
N GLY A 127 -7.96 22.65 12.60
CA GLY A 127 -6.95 23.41 13.32
C GLY A 127 -5.49 23.14 12.91
N GLN A 128 -5.24 22.17 12.04
CA GLN A 128 -3.92 21.88 11.49
C GLN A 128 -3.71 22.71 10.19
N LEU A 129 -2.71 23.57 10.17
CA LEU A 129 -2.37 24.37 8.99
C LEU A 129 -1.11 23.89 8.26
N TRP A 130 -0.34 23.01 8.91
CA TRP A 130 0.93 22.48 8.43
C TRP A 130 1.07 21.03 8.83
N LEU A 131 1.67 20.23 7.96
CA LEU A 131 2.08 18.87 8.28
C LEU A 131 3.43 18.86 8.98
N THR A 132 3.67 17.79 9.72
CA THR A 132 4.93 17.50 10.41
C THR A 132 5.50 16.16 9.94
N LYS A 133 6.74 15.87 10.28
CA LYS A 133 7.38 14.60 9.92
C LYS A 133 6.60 13.37 10.43
N LYS A 134 5.85 13.51 11.52
CA LYS A 134 5.04 12.43 12.10
C LYS A 134 3.85 12.02 11.22
N ASP A 135 3.37 12.94 10.39
CA ASP A 135 2.21 12.72 9.53
C ASP A 135 2.61 11.94 8.26
N ILE A 136 3.92 11.83 7.97
CA ILE A 136 4.46 11.19 6.76
C ILE A 136 4.51 9.67 6.94
N VAL A 137 3.94 8.96 5.95
CA VAL A 137 4.05 7.51 5.76
C VAL A 137 5.31 7.17 4.97
N GLY A 138 5.65 8.00 3.98
CA GLY A 138 6.84 7.81 3.16
C GLY A 138 6.95 8.84 2.02
N ARG A 139 8.05 8.75 1.29
CA ARG A 139 8.36 9.57 0.11
C ARG A 139 8.38 8.69 -1.13
N ALA A 140 7.78 9.13 -2.22
CA ALA A 140 7.77 8.42 -3.48
C ALA A 140 9.18 8.41 -4.10
N ARG A 141 9.74 7.22 -4.32
CA ARG A 141 11.07 7.01 -4.91
C ARG A 141 11.04 6.23 -6.21
N GLY A 142 10.04 5.38 -6.38
CA GLY A 142 9.86 4.56 -7.58
C GLY A 142 8.42 4.52 -8.04
N LEU A 143 8.24 4.30 -9.33
CA LEU A 143 6.93 4.25 -9.99
C LEU A 143 6.86 3.03 -10.90
N LEU A 144 5.75 2.29 -10.81
CA LEU A 144 5.35 1.30 -11.83
C LEU A 144 3.98 1.73 -12.39
N PRO A 145 3.94 2.16 -13.66
CA PRO A 145 2.71 2.64 -14.27
C PRO A 145 1.66 1.55 -14.39
N TYR A 146 0.41 1.87 -14.08
CA TYR A 146 -0.80 1.07 -14.27
C TYR A 146 -0.85 -0.30 -13.56
N VAL A 147 0.20 -0.74 -12.88
CA VAL A 147 0.24 -2.06 -12.18
C VAL A 147 -0.84 -2.14 -11.09
N GLY A 148 -1.10 -1.04 -10.40
CA GLY A 148 -2.12 -0.94 -9.36
C GLY A 148 -3.55 -0.98 -9.88
N MET A 149 -3.79 -0.85 -11.21
CA MET A 149 -5.14 -0.93 -11.78
C MET A 149 -5.82 -2.26 -11.47
N VAL A 150 -5.07 -3.36 -11.43
CA VAL A 150 -5.59 -4.68 -11.08
C VAL A 150 -6.24 -4.64 -9.69
N THR A 151 -5.55 -4.03 -8.71
CA THR A 151 -6.06 -3.90 -7.35
C THR A 151 -7.31 -3.01 -7.30
N ILE A 152 -7.32 -1.91 -8.06
CA ILE A 152 -8.47 -1.01 -8.14
C ILE A 152 -9.68 -1.76 -8.71
N TYR A 153 -9.54 -2.44 -9.85
CA TYR A 153 -10.62 -3.21 -10.46
C TYR A 153 -11.15 -4.32 -9.55
N MET A 154 -10.26 -5.01 -8.84
CA MET A 154 -10.68 -6.05 -7.88
C MET A 154 -11.49 -5.49 -6.71
N ASN A 155 -11.21 -4.25 -6.30
CA ASN A 155 -11.95 -3.58 -5.22
C ASN A 155 -13.27 -2.95 -5.70
N GLU A 156 -13.27 -2.34 -6.90
CA GLU A 156 -14.48 -1.72 -7.48
C GLU A 156 -15.50 -2.75 -7.95
N TYR A 157 -15.02 -3.92 -8.41
CA TYR A 157 -15.86 -4.99 -8.96
C TYR A 157 -15.70 -6.29 -8.15
N PRO A 158 -16.36 -6.44 -7.01
CA PRO A 158 -16.22 -7.63 -6.17
C PRO A 158 -16.61 -8.92 -6.90
N LYS A 159 -17.49 -8.87 -7.90
CA LYS A 159 -17.85 -10.00 -8.76
C LYS A 159 -16.66 -10.55 -9.54
N VAL A 160 -15.75 -9.68 -10.02
CA VAL A 160 -14.53 -10.06 -10.73
C VAL A 160 -13.59 -10.83 -9.81
N LYS A 161 -13.44 -10.37 -8.58
CA LYS A 161 -12.66 -11.05 -7.55
C LYS A 161 -13.17 -12.48 -7.29
N TYR A 162 -14.48 -12.66 -7.13
CA TYR A 162 -15.07 -13.98 -6.89
C TYR A 162 -14.97 -14.88 -8.13
N MET A 163 -15.13 -14.33 -9.34
CA MET A 163 -14.96 -15.07 -10.60
C MET A 163 -13.53 -15.57 -10.76
N LEU A 164 -12.53 -14.76 -10.44
CA LEU A 164 -11.12 -15.12 -10.49
C LEU A 164 -10.79 -16.21 -9.47
N LEU A 165 -11.30 -16.09 -8.23
CA LEU A 165 -11.13 -17.11 -7.20
C LEU A 165 -11.79 -18.44 -7.60
N ALA A 166 -12.99 -18.40 -8.17
CA ALA A 166 -13.68 -19.61 -8.66
C ALA A 166 -12.93 -20.27 -9.83
N GLY A 167 -12.38 -19.46 -10.74
CA GLY A 167 -11.55 -19.93 -11.85
C GLY A 167 -10.26 -20.61 -11.38
N LEU A 168 -9.56 -20.00 -10.41
CA LEU A 168 -8.37 -20.59 -9.80
C LEU A 168 -8.68 -21.89 -9.05
N ALA A 169 -9.77 -21.92 -8.28
CA ALA A 169 -10.22 -23.14 -7.60
C ALA A 169 -10.57 -24.25 -8.60
N GLY A 170 -11.28 -23.92 -9.69
CA GLY A 170 -11.57 -24.85 -10.78
C GLY A 170 -10.32 -25.38 -11.46
N TYR A 171 -9.35 -24.50 -11.75
CA TYR A 171 -8.06 -24.89 -12.33
C TYR A 171 -7.31 -25.89 -11.44
N VAL A 172 -7.22 -25.58 -10.13
CA VAL A 172 -6.57 -26.49 -9.15
C VAL A 172 -7.27 -27.84 -9.06
N LEU A 173 -8.62 -27.87 -9.13
CA LEU A 173 -9.38 -29.11 -9.11
C LEU A 173 -9.17 -29.98 -10.36
N ILE A 174 -9.03 -29.35 -11.54
CA ILE A 174 -8.83 -30.05 -12.81
C ILE A 174 -7.40 -30.57 -12.95
N HIS A 175 -6.39 -29.83 -12.47
CA HIS A 175 -4.96 -30.16 -12.59
C HIS A 175 -4.41 -30.80 -11.31
N ARG A 176 -5.28 -31.45 -10.54
CA ARG A 176 -4.87 -32.21 -9.35
C ARG A 176 -4.31 -33.58 -9.83
N GLU A 177 -2.98 -33.63 -10.14
CA GLU A 177 -2.21 -34.87 -10.25
C GLU A 177 -1.79 -35.37 -8.86
#